data_bcc1e460295d44523b83ab851e5db7bb
#
_entry.id   bcc1e460295d44523b83ab851e5db7bb
#
_cell.length_a   1.000
_cell.length_b   1.000
_cell.length_c   1.000
_cell.angle_alpha   90.00
_cell.angle_beta   90.00
_cell.angle_gamma   90.00
#
_symmetry.space_group_name_H-M   'P 1'
#
loop_
_entity.id
_entity.type
_entity.pdbx_description
1 polymer ?
#
loop_
_entity_poly.entity_id
_entity_poly.type
_entity_poly.pdbx_seq_one_letter_code
_entity_poly.pdbx_strand_id
1 'polypeptide(L)'
;MAKRSMVNREIRRSKLVSRYAKKRAELKAIIVNPNVDFEEQQEAIFRLQKLPRDSSPVRQRNRCAITGRPRGFYRKFGLGRNKLREAAMRGDVPGLRKASW
;
A
#
# COMPACT_ATOMS: atom_id res chain seq x y z
N MET A 1 17.57 8.45 -3.93
CA MET A 1 17.15 7.03 -3.99
C MET A 1 16.92 6.48 -2.58
N ALA A 2 15.92 5.62 -2.42
CA ALA A 2 15.70 4.92 -1.16
C ALA A 2 16.72 3.78 -0.98
N LYS A 3 17.08 3.49 0.26
CA LYS A 3 17.94 2.34 0.58
C LYS A 3 17.24 1.04 0.18
N ARG A 4 18.02 0.06 -0.27
CA ARG A 4 17.49 -1.26 -0.64
C ARG A 4 16.71 -1.93 0.51
N SER A 5 17.16 -1.75 1.75
CA SER A 5 16.47 -2.27 2.93
C SER A 5 15.06 -1.68 3.08
N MET A 6 14.88 -0.41 2.76
CA MET A 6 13.57 0.25 2.82
C MET A 6 12.62 -0.29 1.74
N VAL A 7 13.13 -0.48 0.53
CA VAL A 7 12.36 -1.06 -0.57
C VAL A 7 11.96 -2.50 -0.27
N ASN A 8 12.88 -3.29 0.25
CA ASN A 8 12.62 -4.70 0.62
C ASN A 8 11.58 -4.81 1.73
N ARG A 9 11.62 -3.90 2.70
CA ARG A 9 10.62 -3.81 3.76
C ARG A 9 9.22 -3.54 3.20
N GLU A 10 9.12 -2.64 2.25
CA GLU A 10 7.85 -2.32 1.59
C GLU A 10 7.31 -3.51 0.79
N ILE A 11 8.16 -4.24 0.08
CA ILE A 11 7.80 -5.47 -0.63
C ILE A 11 7.26 -6.51 0.35
N ARG A 12 7.91 -6.68 1.50
CA ARG A 12 7.48 -7.61 2.55
C ARG A 12 6.09 -7.24 3.08
N ARG A 13 5.86 -5.95 3.36
CA ARG A 13 4.55 -5.46 3.79
C ARG A 13 3.47 -5.74 2.76
N SER A 14 3.76 -5.48 1.49
CA SER A 14 2.83 -5.74 0.39
C SER A 14 2.42 -7.22 0.33
N LYS A 15 3.37 -8.13 0.45
CA LYS A 15 3.11 -9.57 0.48
C LYS A 15 2.24 -9.98 1.68
N LEU A 16 2.54 -9.44 2.87
CA LEU A 16 1.76 -9.73 4.07
C LEU A 16 0.35 -9.17 3.99
N VAL A 17 0.18 -7.97 3.46
CA VAL A 17 -1.15 -7.38 3.25
C VAL A 17 -2.00 -8.24 2.31
N SER A 18 -1.43 -8.71 1.21
CA SER A 18 -2.14 -9.60 0.27
C SER A 18 -2.52 -10.93 0.92
N ARG A 19 -1.59 -11.52 1.67
CA ARG A 19 -1.78 -12.81 2.34
C ARG A 19 -2.91 -12.78 3.37
N TYR A 20 -2.99 -11.72 4.15
CA TYR A 20 -3.96 -11.59 5.24
C TYR A 20 -5.19 -10.75 4.90
N ALA A 21 -5.31 -10.27 3.65
CA ALA A 21 -6.42 -9.40 3.24
C ALA A 21 -7.78 -10.01 3.49
N LYS A 22 -7.99 -11.27 3.06
CA LYS A 22 -9.26 -11.99 3.23
C LYS A 22 -9.58 -12.20 4.71
N LYS A 23 -8.61 -12.65 5.49
CA LYS A 23 -8.77 -12.91 6.92
C LYS A 23 -9.12 -11.65 7.69
N ARG A 24 -8.46 -10.53 7.37
CA ARG A 24 -8.78 -9.22 7.95
C ARG A 24 -10.19 -8.75 7.60
N ALA A 25 -10.61 -8.93 6.35
CA ALA A 25 -11.95 -8.56 5.89
C ALA A 25 -13.03 -9.34 6.64
N GLU A 26 -12.85 -10.65 6.79
CA GLU A 26 -13.76 -11.51 7.54
C GLU A 26 -13.89 -11.09 9.01
N LEU A 27 -12.77 -10.84 9.68
CA LEU A 27 -12.76 -10.41 11.09
C LEU A 27 -13.40 -9.05 11.27
N LYS A 28 -13.12 -8.09 10.37
CA LYS A 28 -13.75 -6.77 10.41
C LYS A 28 -15.26 -6.84 10.18
N ALA A 29 -15.72 -7.71 9.28
CA ALA A 29 -17.14 -7.91 9.05
C ALA A 29 -17.85 -8.41 10.31
N ILE A 30 -17.25 -9.33 11.06
CA ILE A 30 -17.79 -9.82 12.33
C ILE A 30 -17.83 -8.69 13.36
N ILE A 31 -16.78 -7.89 13.48
CA ILE A 31 -16.71 -6.80 14.46
C ILE A 31 -17.79 -5.74 14.21
N VAL A 32 -18.07 -5.42 12.95
CA VAL A 32 -19.03 -4.37 12.57
C VAL A 32 -20.48 -4.88 12.59
N ASN A 33 -20.70 -6.19 12.50
CA ASN A 33 -22.05 -6.76 12.42
C ASN A 33 -22.80 -6.59 13.75
N PRO A 34 -23.95 -5.88 13.79
CA PRO A 34 -24.71 -5.67 15.02
C PRO A 34 -25.47 -6.92 15.51
N ASN A 35 -25.63 -7.93 14.65
CA ASN A 35 -26.37 -9.17 14.97
C ASN A 35 -25.51 -10.25 15.62
N VAL A 36 -24.21 -10.02 15.76
CA VAL A 36 -23.26 -10.96 16.36
C VAL A 36 -23.19 -10.73 17.88
N ASP A 37 -23.07 -11.82 18.65
CA ASP A 37 -22.91 -11.76 20.09
C ASP A 37 -21.66 -10.98 20.50
N PHE A 38 -21.73 -10.32 21.65
CA PHE A 38 -20.61 -9.55 22.19
C PHE A 38 -19.35 -10.42 22.37
N GLU A 39 -19.49 -11.65 22.82
CA GLU A 39 -18.36 -12.56 23.00
C GLU A 39 -17.67 -12.90 21.68
N GLU A 40 -18.41 -13.13 20.61
CA GLU A 40 -17.86 -13.37 19.27
C GLU A 40 -17.14 -12.13 18.73
N GLN A 41 -17.69 -10.94 18.97
CA GLN A 41 -17.06 -9.69 18.60
C GLN A 41 -15.71 -9.50 19.30
N GLN A 42 -15.66 -9.77 20.61
CA GLN A 42 -14.43 -9.69 21.40
C GLN A 42 -13.37 -10.69 20.90
N GLU A 43 -13.78 -11.90 20.60
CA GLU A 43 -12.88 -12.92 20.04
C GLU A 43 -12.32 -12.49 18.69
N ALA A 44 -13.17 -11.93 17.82
CA ALA A 44 -12.73 -11.39 16.53
C ALA A 44 -11.71 -10.25 16.69
N ILE A 45 -11.91 -9.37 17.66
CA ILE A 45 -10.97 -8.30 17.99
C ILE A 45 -9.61 -8.85 18.41
N PHE A 46 -9.62 -9.86 19.31
CA PHE A 46 -8.38 -10.52 19.75
C PHE A 46 -7.63 -11.18 18.58
N ARG A 47 -8.35 -11.87 17.72
CA ARG A 47 -7.76 -12.51 16.54
C ARG A 47 -7.17 -11.48 15.59
N LEU A 48 -7.84 -10.35 15.39
CA LEU A 48 -7.35 -9.26 14.55
C LEU A 48 -6.06 -8.66 15.12
N GLN A 49 -5.99 -8.47 16.44
CA GLN A 49 -4.80 -7.94 17.11
C GLN A 49 -3.61 -8.89 17.04
N LYS A 50 -3.83 -10.20 16.97
CA LYS A 50 -2.76 -11.20 16.86
C LYS A 50 -2.13 -11.27 15.48
N LEU A 51 -2.76 -10.71 14.45
CA LEU A 51 -2.20 -10.70 13.11
C LEU A 51 -0.91 -9.85 13.06
N PRO A 52 0.03 -10.18 12.15
CA PRO A 52 1.25 -9.39 12.01
C PRO A 52 0.93 -7.92 11.77
N ARG A 53 1.67 -7.02 12.41
CA ARG A 53 1.46 -5.57 12.27
C ARG A 53 1.65 -5.12 10.82
N ASP A 54 2.61 -5.69 10.11
CA ASP A 54 2.91 -5.37 8.72
C ASP A 54 1.85 -5.89 7.74
N SER A 55 0.87 -6.66 8.20
CA SER A 55 -0.28 -7.07 7.40
C SER A 55 -1.34 -5.98 7.26
N SER A 56 -1.22 -4.88 7.99
CA SER A 56 -2.15 -3.75 7.93
C SER A 56 -1.94 -2.92 6.67
N PRO A 57 -3.00 -2.69 5.84
CA PRO A 57 -2.88 -1.89 4.62
C PRO A 57 -2.46 -0.44 4.88
N VAL A 58 -2.79 0.12 6.04
CA VAL A 58 -2.45 1.51 6.39
C VAL A 58 -0.95 1.74 6.53
N ARG A 59 -0.17 0.69 6.72
CA ARG A 59 1.30 0.76 6.84
C ARG A 59 2.00 0.78 5.49
N GLN A 60 1.29 0.52 4.41
CA GLN A 60 1.84 0.62 3.06
C GLN A 60 2.05 2.07 2.67
N ARG A 61 3.12 2.30 1.91
CA ARG A 61 3.44 3.60 1.35
C ARG A 61 3.69 3.45 -0.15
N ASN A 62 3.05 4.29 -0.95
CA ASN A 62 3.32 4.34 -2.38
C ASN A 62 4.75 4.83 -2.61
N ARG A 63 5.51 4.10 -3.41
CA ARG A 63 6.90 4.42 -3.74
C ARG A 63 7.12 4.32 -5.24
N CYS A 64 8.03 5.16 -5.75
CA CYS A 64 8.44 5.08 -7.15
C CYS A 64 8.91 3.65 -7.48
N ALA A 65 8.41 3.09 -8.58
CA ALA A 65 8.74 1.73 -9.00
C ALA A 65 10.23 1.55 -9.35
N ILE A 66 10.90 2.63 -9.73
CA ILE A 66 12.31 2.60 -10.16
C ILE A 66 13.25 2.93 -9.00
N THR A 67 12.98 4.02 -8.26
CA THR A 67 13.89 4.54 -7.23
C THR A 67 13.49 4.23 -5.81
N GLY A 68 12.21 3.88 -5.57
CA GLY A 68 11.68 3.67 -4.23
C GLY A 68 11.37 4.95 -3.45
N ARG A 69 11.42 6.11 -4.10
CA ARG A 69 11.14 7.41 -3.47
C ARG A 69 9.72 7.43 -2.89
N PRO A 70 9.53 7.77 -1.59
CA PRO A 70 8.20 7.74 -0.96
C PRO A 70 7.39 9.01 -1.16
N ARG A 71 7.98 10.07 -1.68
CA ARG A 71 7.33 11.38 -1.90
C ARG A 71 7.32 11.75 -3.36
N GLY A 72 6.41 12.65 -3.73
CA GLY A 72 6.28 13.08 -5.13
C GLY A 72 5.88 11.95 -6.05
N PHE A 73 5.00 11.07 -5.60
CA PHE A 73 4.55 9.88 -6.32
C PHE A 73 3.26 10.18 -7.09
N TYR A 74 3.20 9.75 -8.35
CA TYR A 74 1.99 9.82 -9.18
C TYR A 74 1.36 8.45 -9.28
N ARG A 75 0.20 8.26 -8.67
CA ARG A 75 -0.53 6.97 -8.65
C ARG A 75 -0.85 6.44 -10.03
N LYS A 76 -1.19 7.33 -10.95
CA LYS A 76 -1.55 6.98 -12.34
C LYS A 76 -0.40 6.27 -13.06
N PHE A 77 0.84 6.66 -12.78
CA PHE A 77 2.01 6.15 -13.49
C PHE A 77 2.87 5.21 -12.66
N GLY A 78 2.68 5.20 -11.34
CA GLY A 78 3.52 4.40 -10.44
C GLY A 78 4.96 4.90 -10.32
N LEU A 79 5.21 6.17 -10.66
CA LEU A 79 6.55 6.76 -10.70
C LEU A 79 6.62 8.02 -9.85
N GLY A 80 7.80 8.30 -9.30
CA GLY A 80 8.11 9.59 -8.68
C GLY A 80 8.21 10.69 -9.73
N ARG A 81 8.08 11.94 -9.29
CA ARG A 81 8.10 13.11 -10.19
C ARG A 81 9.32 13.17 -11.12
N ASN A 82 10.50 12.81 -10.60
CA ASN A 82 11.74 12.86 -11.37
C ASN A 82 11.77 11.81 -12.48
N LYS A 83 11.37 10.58 -12.17
CA LYS A 83 11.33 9.49 -13.16
C LYS A 83 10.19 9.65 -14.14
N LEU A 84 9.06 10.22 -13.72
CA LEU A 84 7.98 10.57 -14.64
C LEU A 84 8.44 11.65 -15.63
N ARG A 85 9.16 12.67 -15.17
CA ARG A 85 9.73 13.70 -16.05
C ARG A 85 10.68 13.10 -17.08
N GLU A 86 11.59 12.22 -16.66
CA GLU A 86 12.51 11.54 -17.58
C GLU A 86 11.76 10.70 -18.62
N ALA A 87 10.74 9.94 -18.19
CA ALA A 87 9.92 9.14 -19.10
C ALA A 87 9.14 10.00 -20.10
N ALA A 88 8.60 11.12 -19.64
CA ALA A 88 7.91 12.08 -20.52
C ALA A 88 8.84 12.69 -21.57
N MET A 89 10.08 13.02 -21.18
CA MET A 89 11.08 13.56 -22.09
C MET A 89 11.52 12.55 -23.16
N ARG A 90 11.56 11.26 -22.81
CA ARG A 90 11.88 10.18 -23.76
C ARG A 90 10.69 9.81 -24.66
N GLY A 91 9.48 10.29 -24.36
CA GLY A 91 8.28 9.94 -25.09
C GLY A 91 7.66 8.59 -24.72
N ASP A 92 8.09 7.99 -23.59
CA ASP A 92 7.54 6.71 -23.12
C ASP A 92 6.10 6.81 -22.66
N VAL A 93 5.63 8.01 -22.32
CA VAL A 93 4.25 8.27 -21.88
C VAL A 93 3.53 9.07 -22.97
N PRO A 94 2.66 8.42 -23.79
CA PRO A 94 1.94 9.11 -24.86
C PRO A 94 1.03 10.22 -24.31
N GLY A 95 1.05 11.37 -24.97
CA GLY A 95 0.19 12.50 -24.63
C GLY A 95 0.60 13.32 -23.42
N LEU A 96 1.65 12.91 -22.70
CA LEU A 96 2.16 13.68 -21.57
C LEU A 96 3.12 14.75 -22.06
N ARG A 97 2.83 16.01 -21.71
CA ARG A 97 3.68 17.17 -22.04
C ARG A 97 4.03 17.91 -20.77
N LYS A 98 5.22 18.51 -20.77
CA LYS A 98 5.59 19.46 -19.74
C LYS A 98 4.75 20.73 -19.90
N ALA A 99 4.26 21.24 -18.77
CA ALA A 99 3.52 22.48 -18.75
C ALA A 99 4.25 23.52 -17.90
N SER A 100 4.14 24.77 -18.31
CA SER A 100 4.68 25.92 -17.60
C SER A 100 3.55 26.93 -17.41
N TRP A 101 3.00 27.00 -16.22
CA TRP A 101 1.96 27.97 -15.87
C TRP A 101 2.17 28.57 -14.50
#